data_b5bb585a8dbd197bf59d1af923f7c560
#
_entry.id   b5bb585a8dbd197bf59d1af923f7c560
#
_cell.length_a   1.000
_cell.length_b   1.000
_cell.length_c   1.000
_cell.angle_alpha   90.00
_cell.angle_beta   90.00
_cell.angle_gamma   90.00
#
_symmetry.space_group_name_H-M   'P 1'
#
loop_
_entity.id
_entity.type
_entity.pdbx_description
1 polymer ?
#
loop_
_entity_poly.entity_id
_entity_poly.type
_entity_poly.pdbx_seq_one_letter_code
_entity_poly.pdbx_strand_id
1 'polypeptide(L)'
;HITHFYSAMSGITRKNAFRYAGVIESGYLINGMTLEIIADGIHVPKSLMQLVYKIKGAENIALVTDSMRAAGMPDGKSILGSIEEGQEVLIEDGVAKLPDRSAFAGSVATADRLVRTATKIAEIPLCDAVRMVSATPAGIMDIQQHKGSLQKGKDADLILFNENIDIKMTMVKGNIIYENL
;
A
#
# COMPACT_ATOMS: atom_id res chain seq x y z
N HIS A 1 -6.42 -8.13 -11.47
CA HIS A 1 -5.87 -7.44 -10.31
C HIS A 1 -5.03 -8.38 -9.47
N ILE A 2 -3.90 -7.91 -8.92
CA ILE A 2 -3.01 -8.68 -8.04
C ILE A 2 -2.88 -7.93 -6.72
N THR A 3 -3.27 -8.57 -5.62
CA THR A 3 -3.15 -8.01 -4.26
C THR A 3 -1.71 -8.10 -3.74
N HIS A 4 -1.30 -7.23 -2.82
CA HIS A 4 0.00 -7.18 -2.10
C HIS A 4 1.19 -7.74 -2.91
N PHE A 5 1.42 -7.15 -4.09
CA PHE A 5 2.41 -7.60 -5.07
C PHE A 5 3.80 -7.80 -4.44
N TYR A 6 4.45 -8.89 -4.78
CA TYR A 6 5.65 -9.51 -4.21
C TYR A 6 5.42 -10.35 -2.94
N SER A 7 4.43 -10.05 -2.11
CA SER A 7 4.20 -10.80 -0.87
C SER A 7 3.57 -12.15 -1.18
N ALA A 8 4.17 -13.24 -0.68
CA ALA A 8 3.71 -14.61 -0.86
C ALA A 8 3.53 -15.05 -2.33
N MET A 9 4.32 -14.51 -3.27
CA MET A 9 4.20 -14.77 -4.70
C MET A 9 5.44 -15.46 -5.25
N SER A 10 5.22 -16.32 -6.26
CA SER A 10 6.32 -16.93 -7.01
C SER A 10 6.94 -15.94 -7.98
N GLY A 11 8.26 -15.91 -8.02
CA GLY A 11 9.04 -15.28 -9.08
C GLY A 11 9.65 -16.33 -10.02
N ILE A 12 10.71 -15.95 -10.73
CA ILE A 12 11.43 -16.83 -11.66
C ILE A 12 11.92 -18.09 -10.95
N THR A 13 11.50 -19.23 -11.42
CA THR A 13 11.93 -20.55 -10.94
C THR A 13 12.73 -21.30 -12.00
N ARG A 14 13.43 -22.36 -11.60
CA ARG A 14 14.11 -23.28 -12.51
C ARG A 14 13.62 -24.70 -12.32
N LYS A 15 13.31 -25.38 -13.45
CA LYS A 15 13.00 -26.81 -13.47
C LYS A 15 13.75 -27.44 -14.64
N ASN A 16 14.54 -28.48 -14.37
CA ASN A 16 15.36 -29.14 -15.40
C ASN A 16 16.19 -28.17 -16.24
N ALA A 17 16.88 -27.21 -15.57
CA ALA A 17 17.65 -26.10 -16.14
C ALA A 17 16.86 -25.00 -16.86
N PHE A 18 15.62 -25.20 -17.24
CA PHE A 18 14.78 -24.18 -17.89
C PHE A 18 14.24 -23.17 -16.86
N ARG A 19 14.10 -21.90 -17.30
CA ARG A 19 13.47 -20.85 -16.48
C ARG A 19 11.99 -20.76 -16.77
N TYR A 20 11.22 -20.54 -15.70
CA TYR A 20 9.78 -20.30 -15.76
C TYR A 20 9.46 -19.00 -15.04
N ALA A 21 8.62 -18.18 -15.67
CA ALA A 21 8.06 -16.99 -15.04
C ALA A 21 7.04 -17.39 -13.95
N GLY A 22 6.98 -16.58 -12.89
CA GLY A 22 6.00 -16.72 -11.82
C GLY A 22 4.90 -15.67 -11.91
N VAL A 23 4.20 -15.49 -10.79
CA VAL A 23 3.14 -14.46 -10.65
C VAL A 23 3.70 -13.06 -10.83
N ILE A 24 4.91 -12.81 -10.29
CA ILE A 24 5.56 -11.51 -10.37
C ILE A 24 5.81 -11.10 -11.82
N GLU A 25 6.44 -11.96 -12.61
CA GLU A 25 6.71 -11.67 -14.02
C GLU A 25 5.42 -11.55 -14.83
N SER A 26 4.42 -12.38 -14.51
CA SER A 26 3.09 -12.31 -15.15
C SER A 26 2.40 -10.98 -14.86
N GLY A 27 2.50 -10.47 -13.62
CA GLY A 27 1.98 -9.16 -13.24
C GLY A 27 2.56 -8.02 -14.09
N TYR A 28 3.84 -8.12 -14.44
CA TYR A 28 4.49 -7.15 -15.32
C TYR A 28 4.10 -7.30 -16.80
N LEU A 29 4.00 -8.52 -17.29
CA LEU A 29 3.80 -8.83 -18.71
C LEU A 29 2.36 -8.60 -19.18
N ILE A 30 1.37 -8.83 -18.31
CA ILE A 30 -0.03 -8.70 -18.69
C ILE A 30 -0.42 -7.23 -18.74
N ASN A 31 -0.74 -6.75 -19.94
CA ASN A 31 -1.25 -5.40 -20.14
C ASN A 31 -2.58 -5.20 -19.39
N GLY A 32 -2.75 -4.03 -18.77
CA GLY A 32 -3.96 -3.71 -18.01
C GLY A 32 -4.09 -4.44 -16.66
N MET A 33 -3.16 -5.33 -16.31
CA MET A 33 -3.12 -5.91 -14.97
C MET A 33 -2.79 -4.83 -13.94
N THR A 34 -3.72 -4.57 -13.04
CA THR A 34 -3.51 -3.67 -11.90
C THR A 34 -2.92 -4.40 -10.72
N LEU A 35 -2.14 -3.69 -9.91
CA LEU A 35 -1.38 -4.24 -8.79
C LEU A 35 -1.66 -3.44 -7.52
N GLU A 36 -1.62 -4.11 -6.37
CA GLU A 36 -1.46 -3.43 -5.08
C GLU A 36 -0.02 -3.58 -4.59
N ILE A 37 0.53 -2.54 -3.98
CA ILE A 37 1.82 -2.61 -3.29
C ILE A 37 1.71 -2.06 -1.87
N ILE A 38 2.34 -2.74 -0.91
CA ILE A 38 2.49 -2.27 0.46
C ILE A 38 3.71 -1.34 0.47
N ALA A 39 3.45 -0.05 0.26
CA ALA A 39 4.50 0.96 0.07
C ALA A 39 5.04 1.52 1.39
N ASP A 40 5.30 0.66 2.37
CA ASP A 40 5.83 1.05 3.68
C ASP A 40 7.37 1.19 3.70
N GLY A 41 8.04 0.84 2.61
CA GLY A 41 9.50 0.86 2.46
C GLY A 41 10.20 -0.38 3.00
N ILE A 42 9.44 -1.34 3.55
CA ILE A 42 9.93 -2.59 4.15
C ILE A 42 9.45 -3.78 3.33
N HIS A 43 8.13 -3.94 3.13
CA HIS A 43 7.58 -4.98 2.25
C HIS A 43 8.04 -4.79 0.82
N VAL A 44 7.98 -3.55 0.33
CA VAL A 44 8.48 -3.19 -1.00
C VAL A 44 9.54 -2.10 -0.84
N PRO A 45 10.84 -2.42 -0.94
CA PRO A 45 11.93 -1.45 -0.81
C PRO A 45 11.97 -0.48 -2.02
N LYS A 46 12.70 0.64 -1.85
CA LYS A 46 12.82 1.72 -2.85
C LYS A 46 12.98 1.20 -4.29
N SER A 47 13.95 0.33 -4.51
CA SER A 47 14.28 -0.16 -5.86
C SER A 47 13.14 -0.93 -6.51
N LEU A 48 12.39 -1.71 -5.73
CA LEU A 48 11.24 -2.45 -6.24
C LEU A 48 10.03 -1.54 -6.45
N MET A 49 9.80 -0.54 -5.58
CA MET A 49 8.76 0.48 -5.83
C MET A 49 9.03 1.24 -7.13
N GLN A 50 10.28 1.68 -7.35
CA GLN A 50 10.68 2.35 -8.59
C GLN A 50 10.52 1.45 -9.83
N LEU A 51 10.85 0.16 -9.70
CA LEU A 51 10.70 -0.81 -10.80
C LEU A 51 9.23 -1.00 -11.16
N VAL A 52 8.36 -1.25 -10.17
CA VAL A 52 6.91 -1.39 -10.39
C VAL A 52 6.33 -0.13 -11.02
N TYR A 53 6.65 1.03 -10.45
CA TYR A 53 6.17 2.32 -10.97
C TYR A 53 6.61 2.57 -12.41
N LYS A 54 7.89 2.31 -12.74
CA LYS A 54 8.45 2.47 -14.09
C LYS A 54 7.76 1.59 -15.13
N ILE A 55 7.36 0.36 -14.76
CA ILE A 55 6.77 -0.60 -15.70
C ILE A 55 5.25 -0.41 -15.83
N LYS A 56 4.56 -0.18 -14.71
CA LYS A 56 3.09 -0.20 -14.66
C LYS A 56 2.43 1.17 -14.73
N GLY A 57 3.14 2.25 -14.32
CA GLY A 57 2.55 3.58 -14.21
C GLY A 57 1.56 3.72 -13.05
N ALA A 58 1.29 4.96 -12.63
CA ALA A 58 0.43 5.26 -11.50
C ALA A 58 -1.03 4.80 -11.68
N GLU A 59 -1.49 4.69 -12.90
CA GLU A 59 -2.86 4.27 -13.24
C GLU A 59 -3.12 2.77 -13.03
N ASN A 60 -2.06 1.97 -12.89
CA ASN A 60 -2.18 0.52 -12.69
C ASN A 60 -1.69 0.05 -11.31
N ILE A 61 -1.32 0.97 -10.42
CA ILE A 61 -0.82 0.66 -9.08
C ILE A 61 -1.72 1.28 -8.03
N ALA A 62 -2.22 0.48 -7.09
CA ALA A 62 -2.82 0.95 -5.85
C ALA A 62 -1.81 0.80 -4.70
N LEU A 63 -1.61 1.86 -3.91
CA LEU A 63 -0.89 1.75 -2.64
C LEU A 63 -1.86 1.29 -1.57
N VAL A 64 -1.55 0.20 -0.90
CA VAL A 64 -2.38 -0.38 0.16
C VAL A 64 -1.58 -0.52 1.44
N THR A 65 -2.24 -0.39 2.56
CA THR A 65 -1.63 -0.58 3.87
C THR A 65 -1.48 -2.05 4.20
N ASP A 66 -2.45 -2.86 3.84
CA ASP A 66 -2.56 -4.27 4.29
C ASP A 66 -2.33 -4.39 5.81
N SER A 67 -2.85 -3.41 6.54
CA SER A 67 -2.53 -3.22 7.96
C SER A 67 -3.31 -4.13 8.86
N MET A 68 -2.58 -4.72 9.79
CA MET A 68 -3.18 -5.44 10.90
C MET A 68 -3.54 -4.46 12.05
N ARG A 69 -4.19 -4.98 13.12
CA ARG A 69 -4.72 -4.18 14.24
C ARG A 69 -3.72 -3.31 14.98
N ALA A 70 -2.42 -3.58 14.86
CA ALA A 70 -1.38 -2.81 15.53
C ALA A 70 -0.94 -1.57 14.75
N ALA A 71 -1.55 -1.25 13.61
CA ALA A 71 -1.25 0.00 12.90
C ALA A 71 -1.53 1.21 13.79
N GLY A 72 -0.54 2.11 13.91
CA GLY A 72 -0.61 3.27 14.81
C GLY A 72 -0.40 2.97 16.30
N MET A 73 -0.13 1.73 16.67
CA MET A 73 0.21 1.33 18.04
C MET A 73 1.73 1.39 18.26
N PRO A 74 2.19 1.52 19.53
CA PRO A 74 3.61 1.40 19.86
C PRO A 74 4.17 0.01 19.51
N ASP A 75 5.49 -0.08 19.38
CA ASP A 75 6.20 -1.35 19.26
C ASP A 75 5.90 -2.28 20.44
N GLY A 76 5.89 -3.59 20.20
CA GLY A 76 5.59 -4.59 21.21
C GLY A 76 4.89 -5.83 20.64
N LYS A 77 4.25 -6.58 21.52
CA LYS A 77 3.47 -7.76 21.12
C LYS A 77 2.07 -7.39 20.65
N SER A 78 1.59 -8.10 19.64
CA SER A 78 0.21 -7.99 19.14
C SER A 78 -0.28 -9.36 18.66
N ILE A 79 -1.51 -9.41 18.15
CA ILE A 79 -2.12 -10.63 17.61
C ILE A 79 -2.60 -10.37 16.19
N LEU A 80 -2.16 -11.21 15.26
CA LEU A 80 -2.66 -11.26 13.89
C LEU A 80 -3.87 -12.20 13.83
N GLY A 81 -4.96 -11.75 13.21
CA GLY A 81 -6.20 -12.54 13.10
C GLY A 81 -7.13 -12.37 14.30
N SER A 82 -7.81 -13.45 14.74
CA SER A 82 -8.71 -13.43 15.89
C SER A 82 -8.00 -13.02 17.19
N ILE A 83 -8.68 -12.35 18.10
CA ILE A 83 -8.12 -12.02 19.42
C ILE A 83 -7.92 -13.28 20.26
N GLU A 84 -8.80 -14.25 20.12
CA GLU A 84 -8.82 -15.47 20.94
C GLU A 84 -7.89 -16.57 20.39
N GLU A 85 -7.83 -16.70 19.05
CA GLU A 85 -7.13 -17.81 18.38
C GLU A 85 -6.06 -17.31 17.37
N GLY A 86 -5.78 -16.01 17.36
CA GLY A 86 -4.83 -15.42 16.42
C GLY A 86 -3.39 -15.71 16.80
N GLN A 87 -2.51 -15.46 15.84
CA GLN A 87 -1.08 -15.67 15.98
C GLN A 87 -0.41 -14.49 16.69
N GLU A 88 0.39 -14.74 17.73
CA GLU A 88 1.24 -13.71 18.34
C GLU A 88 2.25 -13.20 17.31
N VAL A 89 2.44 -11.89 17.28
CA VAL A 89 3.40 -11.19 16.42
C VAL A 89 4.16 -10.12 17.21
N LEU A 90 5.31 -9.74 16.70
CA LEU A 90 6.14 -8.68 17.26
C LEU A 90 6.09 -7.47 16.33
N ILE A 91 5.75 -6.30 16.89
CA ILE A 91 5.84 -5.03 16.19
C ILE A 91 7.19 -4.42 16.53
N GLU A 92 8.04 -4.33 15.54
CA GLU A 92 9.38 -3.72 15.65
C GLU A 92 9.85 -3.25 14.28
N ASP A 93 10.75 -2.26 14.25
CA ASP A 93 11.29 -1.71 12.99
C ASP A 93 10.20 -1.20 12.03
N GLY A 94 9.00 -0.85 12.56
CA GLY A 94 7.88 -0.35 11.76
C GLY A 94 7.15 -1.41 10.93
N VAL A 95 7.25 -2.70 11.30
CA VAL A 95 6.58 -3.82 10.64
C VAL A 95 6.21 -4.89 11.67
N ALA A 96 5.20 -5.72 11.36
CA ALA A 96 4.88 -6.91 12.15
C ALA A 96 5.72 -8.10 11.67
N LYS A 97 6.28 -8.86 12.61
CA LYS A 97 7.10 -10.05 12.35
C LYS A 97 6.58 -11.25 13.16
N LEU A 98 6.84 -12.43 12.66
CA LEU A 98 6.70 -13.64 13.48
C LEU A 98 7.63 -13.56 14.70
N PRO A 99 7.31 -14.22 15.84
CA PRO A 99 8.15 -14.18 17.05
C PRO A 99 9.59 -14.63 16.84
N ASP A 100 9.82 -15.54 15.90
CA ASP A 100 11.16 -16.03 15.50
C ASP A 100 11.85 -15.14 14.44
N ARG A 101 11.18 -14.08 13.99
CA ARG A 101 11.62 -13.12 12.95
C ARG A 101 11.90 -13.76 11.58
N SER A 102 11.40 -14.94 11.32
CA SER A 102 11.61 -15.66 10.05
C SER A 102 10.82 -15.05 8.88
N ALA A 103 9.73 -14.31 9.16
CA ALA A 103 8.89 -13.69 8.15
C ALA A 103 8.13 -12.46 8.69
N PHE A 104 7.68 -11.62 7.78
CA PHE A 104 6.69 -10.59 8.10
C PHE A 104 5.31 -11.25 8.39
N ALA A 105 4.57 -10.63 9.28
CA ALA A 105 3.27 -11.11 9.74
C ALA A 105 2.20 -10.00 9.65
N GLY A 106 2.15 -9.36 8.50
CA GLY A 106 1.28 -8.23 8.20
C GLY A 106 1.99 -6.87 8.30
N SER A 107 1.30 -5.85 7.86
CA SER A 107 1.77 -4.47 7.87
C SER A 107 1.25 -3.72 9.10
N VAL A 108 1.95 -2.68 9.51
CA VAL A 108 1.48 -1.66 10.47
C VAL A 108 1.53 -0.26 9.83
N ALA A 109 1.63 -0.19 8.51
CA ALA A 109 1.67 1.06 7.78
C ALA A 109 0.34 1.81 7.85
N THR A 110 0.41 3.13 7.93
CA THR A 110 -0.72 4.04 7.77
C THR A 110 -0.74 4.63 6.36
N ALA A 111 -1.88 5.11 5.88
CA ALA A 111 -2.02 5.61 4.50
C ALA A 111 -1.10 6.80 4.20
N ASP A 112 -0.89 7.71 5.17
CA ASP A 112 0.06 8.83 5.05
C ASP A 112 1.50 8.33 4.90
N ARG A 113 1.89 7.27 5.64
CA ARG A 113 3.20 6.62 5.49
C ARG A 113 3.41 6.09 4.08
N LEU A 114 2.40 5.49 3.45
CA LEU A 114 2.52 4.99 2.07
C LEU A 114 2.86 6.12 1.10
N VAL A 115 2.12 7.24 1.16
CA VAL A 115 2.36 8.41 0.30
C VAL A 115 3.73 9.02 0.60
N ARG A 116 4.08 9.16 1.88
CA ARG A 116 5.39 9.68 2.32
C ARG A 116 6.53 8.82 1.81
N THR A 117 6.44 7.51 1.93
CA THR A 117 7.44 6.56 1.45
C THR A 117 7.56 6.59 -0.07
N ALA A 118 6.44 6.56 -0.78
CA ALA A 118 6.43 6.65 -2.24
C ALA A 118 7.10 7.94 -2.74
N THR A 119 6.81 9.08 -2.10
CA THR A 119 7.35 10.38 -2.55
C THR A 119 8.77 10.64 -2.06
N LYS A 120 9.03 10.50 -0.76
CA LYS A 120 10.32 10.92 -0.16
C LYS A 120 11.42 9.85 -0.27
N ILE A 121 11.05 8.58 -0.37
CA ILE A 121 12.01 7.48 -0.45
C ILE A 121 12.09 6.94 -1.88
N ALA A 122 10.97 6.59 -2.50
CA ALA A 122 10.96 6.05 -3.86
C ALA A 122 10.99 7.14 -4.95
N GLU A 123 10.92 8.43 -4.58
CA GLU A 123 11.03 9.57 -5.50
C GLU A 123 9.93 9.57 -6.58
N ILE A 124 8.78 8.96 -6.28
CA ILE A 124 7.60 9.00 -7.14
C ILE A 124 6.97 10.39 -7.02
N PRO A 125 6.59 11.04 -8.14
CA PRO A 125 5.94 12.35 -8.10
C PRO A 125 4.70 12.34 -7.18
N LEU A 126 4.53 13.41 -6.37
CA LEU A 126 3.44 13.50 -5.40
C LEU A 126 2.06 13.28 -6.04
N CYS A 127 1.80 13.87 -7.21
CA CYS A 127 0.53 13.70 -7.90
C CYS A 127 0.25 12.23 -8.26
N ASP A 128 1.30 11.47 -8.62
CA ASP A 128 1.17 10.04 -8.93
C ASP A 128 0.98 9.21 -7.67
N ALA A 129 1.73 9.50 -6.60
CA ALA A 129 1.53 8.84 -5.31
C ALA A 129 0.10 9.06 -4.76
N VAL A 130 -0.44 10.29 -4.88
CA VAL A 130 -1.82 10.61 -4.51
C VAL A 130 -2.81 9.87 -5.42
N ARG A 131 -2.57 9.81 -6.73
CA ARG A 131 -3.38 9.01 -7.66
C ARG A 131 -3.44 7.54 -7.23
N MET A 132 -2.30 6.97 -6.85
CA MET A 132 -2.16 5.56 -6.45
C MET A 132 -2.88 5.22 -5.14
N VAL A 133 -3.20 6.19 -4.27
CA VAL A 133 -4.02 5.98 -3.05
C VAL A 133 -5.47 6.46 -3.21
N SER A 134 -5.85 7.02 -4.34
CA SER A 134 -7.18 7.63 -4.53
C SER A 134 -7.86 7.21 -5.83
N ALA A 135 -7.50 7.84 -6.96
CA ALA A 135 -8.17 7.62 -8.24
C ALA A 135 -7.98 6.20 -8.77
N THR A 136 -6.77 5.64 -8.66
CA THR A 136 -6.49 4.28 -9.14
C THR A 136 -7.29 3.22 -8.37
N PRO A 137 -7.26 3.16 -7.01
CA PRO A 137 -8.10 2.21 -6.29
C PRO A 137 -9.60 2.47 -6.49
N ALA A 138 -10.04 3.72 -6.65
CA ALA A 138 -11.45 4.01 -6.97
C ALA A 138 -11.85 3.40 -8.32
N GLY A 139 -10.98 3.46 -9.33
CA GLY A 139 -11.19 2.81 -10.63
C GLY A 139 -11.20 1.29 -10.54
N ILE A 140 -10.27 0.69 -9.78
CA ILE A 140 -10.21 -0.76 -9.56
C ILE A 140 -11.48 -1.29 -8.90
N MET A 141 -12.05 -0.53 -7.95
CA MET A 141 -13.26 -0.87 -7.21
C MET A 141 -14.56 -0.49 -7.93
N ASP A 142 -14.47 0.12 -9.13
CA ASP A 142 -15.61 0.63 -9.92
C ASP A 142 -16.47 1.67 -9.17
N ILE A 143 -15.85 2.48 -8.31
CA ILE A 143 -16.51 3.56 -7.55
C ILE A 143 -16.03 4.97 -7.96
N GLN A 144 -15.31 5.09 -9.05
CA GLN A 144 -14.73 6.35 -9.54
C GLN A 144 -15.76 7.42 -9.88
N GLN A 145 -17.04 7.06 -10.00
CA GLN A 145 -18.14 8.03 -10.17
C GLN A 145 -18.40 8.85 -8.90
N HIS A 146 -18.03 8.30 -7.73
CA HIS A 146 -18.29 8.91 -6.42
C HIS A 146 -17.02 9.28 -5.66
N LYS A 147 -15.91 8.61 -5.90
CA LYS A 147 -14.68 8.68 -5.12
C LYS A 147 -13.45 8.95 -5.99
N GLY A 148 -12.30 9.19 -5.35
CA GLY A 148 -10.97 9.19 -5.96
C GLY A 148 -10.54 10.49 -6.61
N SER A 149 -11.39 11.52 -6.70
CA SER A 149 -10.99 12.83 -7.22
C SER A 149 -11.90 13.96 -6.74
N LEU A 150 -11.36 15.16 -6.69
CA LEU A 150 -12.12 16.38 -6.33
C LEU A 150 -12.83 16.92 -7.59
N GLN A 151 -14.06 16.46 -7.82
CA GLN A 151 -14.89 16.86 -8.94
C GLN A 151 -16.32 17.12 -8.47
N LYS A 152 -17.02 18.08 -9.12
CA LYS A 152 -18.42 18.36 -8.84
C LYS A 152 -19.28 17.12 -9.05
N GLY A 153 -20.11 16.80 -8.04
CA GLY A 153 -20.98 15.63 -8.04
C GLY A 153 -20.42 14.39 -7.36
N LYS A 154 -19.14 14.40 -6.97
CA LYS A 154 -18.54 13.35 -6.12
C LYS A 154 -18.67 13.68 -4.65
N ASP A 155 -18.47 12.67 -3.82
CA ASP A 155 -18.40 12.84 -2.37
C ASP A 155 -17.28 13.83 -2.01
N ALA A 156 -17.58 14.73 -1.08
CA ALA A 156 -16.59 15.67 -0.58
C ALA A 156 -15.68 15.00 0.45
N ASP A 157 -14.88 14.04 -0.04
CA ASP A 157 -13.83 13.36 0.71
C ASP A 157 -12.51 14.02 0.36
N LEU A 158 -11.85 14.64 1.32
CA LEU A 158 -10.58 15.29 1.08
C LEU A 158 -9.67 15.28 2.31
N ILE A 159 -8.38 15.38 2.07
CA ILE A 159 -7.35 15.46 3.09
C ILE A 159 -6.48 16.66 2.82
N LEU A 160 -6.20 17.47 3.86
CA LEU A 160 -5.14 18.47 3.84
C LEU A 160 -3.91 17.91 4.57
N PHE A 161 -2.76 18.10 3.99
CA PHE A 161 -1.47 17.72 4.57
C PHE A 161 -0.39 18.72 4.21
N ASN A 162 0.67 18.77 5.00
CA ASN A 162 1.83 19.63 4.76
C ASN A 162 2.87 18.94 3.82
N GLU A 163 4.00 19.61 3.57
CA GLU A 163 5.08 19.09 2.73
C GLU A 163 5.70 17.78 3.23
N ASN A 164 5.54 17.47 4.51
CA ASN A 164 6.01 16.22 5.13
C ASN A 164 4.97 15.11 5.07
N ILE A 165 3.81 15.36 4.46
CA ILE A 165 2.66 14.45 4.43
C ILE A 165 2.09 14.22 5.85
N ASP A 166 2.20 15.21 6.74
CA ASP A 166 1.50 15.19 8.03
C ASP A 166 0.06 15.66 7.82
N ILE A 167 -0.90 14.82 8.19
CA ILE A 167 -2.32 15.10 7.98
C ILE A 167 -2.77 16.25 8.88
N LYS A 168 -3.36 17.27 8.27
CA LYS A 168 -3.87 18.47 8.94
C LYS A 168 -5.39 18.47 9.05
N MET A 169 -6.09 17.94 8.06
CA MET A 169 -7.53 17.80 8.10
C MET A 169 -7.97 16.59 7.30
N THR A 170 -9.00 15.91 7.76
CA THR A 170 -9.71 14.87 7.01
C THR A 170 -11.19 15.20 6.97
N MET A 171 -11.75 15.24 5.78
CA MET A 171 -13.18 15.46 5.52
C MET A 171 -13.76 14.21 4.83
N VAL A 172 -14.92 13.77 5.29
CA VAL A 172 -15.68 12.66 4.70
C VAL A 172 -17.12 13.11 4.43
N LYS A 173 -17.54 13.03 3.19
CA LYS A 173 -18.86 13.47 2.72
C LYS A 173 -19.22 14.89 3.19
N GLY A 174 -18.23 15.80 3.15
CA GLY A 174 -18.40 17.18 3.57
C GLY A 174 -18.30 17.44 5.06
N ASN A 175 -18.14 16.41 5.90
CA ASN A 175 -17.98 16.56 7.34
C ASN A 175 -16.49 16.45 7.72
N ILE A 176 -15.99 17.44 8.45
CA ILE A 176 -14.62 17.38 9.01
C ILE A 176 -14.65 16.39 10.17
N ILE A 177 -13.86 15.32 10.06
CA ILE A 177 -13.75 14.25 11.06
C ILE A 177 -12.43 14.30 11.83
N TYR A 178 -11.46 15.04 11.33
CA TYR A 178 -10.18 15.30 11.99
C TYR A 178 -9.63 16.66 11.56
N GLU A 179 -9.12 17.44 12.50
CA GLU A 179 -8.48 18.74 12.25
C GLU A 179 -7.35 18.97 13.27
N ASN A 180 -6.18 19.37 12.76
CA ASN A 180 -4.99 19.75 13.51
C ASN A 180 -4.18 20.78 12.69
N LEU A 181 -4.79 21.97 12.50
CA LEU A 181 -4.24 23.08 11.71
C LEU A 181 -3.13 23.83 12.47
#